data_eb23ac49de31089eda1eedeabfe7f265
#
_entry.id   eb23ac49de31089eda1eedeabfe7f265
#
_cell.length_a   1.000
_cell.length_b   1.000
_cell.length_c   1.000
_cell.angle_alpha   90.00
_cell.angle_beta   90.00
_cell.angle_gamma   90.00
#
_symmetry.space_group_name_H-M   'P 1'
#
loop_
_entity.id
_entity.type
_entity.pdbx_description
1 polymer ?
#
loop_
_entity_poly.entity_id
_entity_poly.type
_entity_poly.pdbx_seq_one_letter_code
_entity_poly.pdbx_strand_id
1 'polypeptide(L)'
;MDELLRTSLLWRLFAALAALYHRTFLPRMFAAIHRAFAESLPGRALRRLLGGQPAVERSAYRRLMDRGNAWLCGIGARVVPVLEDSLVYRIYRRVMGALRSSLLLGWLFAGGMTGFLLFLFSSYAIVDYLLRDVLQLAAIASVWDELLMLFSLVWVIHRRVDTKRPLTSTANGIGLWIAFYLTVGVLLLMTVRPAPTVNFTGFRASMEYLAVFYLVTHLIRDERDFREMYLTMVIIATVLALHGIWQFIIGVPIPASWTDAAEGAVRTRVYSIFSNPNIMGAYMILFAPMTIGLAYACERPSQKVLFWLCGLAMCAGCLFTMSRGAWLALAIAAVLFALLIDRRLLALMLVCGAVACTLPFVRSRIGYLFTPQFADSNARGGRAKRWATAIGYLKTTDPVFGMGYGMYGGAVAVQNPVLPWVEYMYDDNYYVKILTENGIVGVTAFGMMLLGLVGNGLRACVRTAKTRWSPLCAGMLCGLIGVLIHSVFESIWEEPYMMARFFAVAAMLAWAGLLRRRTQETA
;
A
#
# COMPACT_ATOMS: atom_id res chain seq x y z
N MET A 1 26.42 -1.64 -24.22
CA MET A 1 25.57 -0.75 -23.41
C MET A 1 25.95 -0.79 -21.94
N ASP A 2 26.17 -1.97 -21.34
CA ASP A 2 26.55 -2.09 -19.92
C ASP A 2 27.97 -1.54 -19.61
N GLU A 3 28.87 -1.63 -20.57
CA GLU A 3 30.25 -1.08 -20.46
C GLU A 3 30.23 0.45 -20.56
N LEU A 4 29.44 1.01 -21.47
CA LEU A 4 29.21 2.46 -21.59
C LEU A 4 28.56 3.06 -20.33
N LEU A 5 27.64 2.32 -19.69
CA LEU A 5 27.04 2.77 -18.44
C LEU A 5 28.04 2.80 -17.28
N ARG A 6 28.94 1.82 -17.20
CA ARG A 6 30.02 1.79 -16.18
C ARG A 6 31.03 2.92 -16.34
N THR A 7 31.20 3.43 -17.54
CA THR A 7 32.07 4.59 -17.84
C THR A 7 31.33 5.91 -17.75
N SER A 8 30.01 5.90 -17.59
CA SER A 8 29.17 7.10 -17.55
C SER A 8 29.49 8.00 -16.35
N LEU A 9 29.24 9.30 -16.51
CA LEU A 9 29.43 10.32 -15.47
C LEU A 9 28.59 10.01 -14.22
N LEU A 10 27.36 9.51 -14.41
CA LEU A 10 26.46 9.08 -13.33
C LEU A 10 27.06 7.92 -12.52
N TRP A 11 27.63 6.90 -13.17
CA TRP A 11 28.27 5.80 -12.49
C TRP A 11 29.49 6.24 -11.70
N ARG A 12 30.31 7.13 -12.29
CA ARG A 12 31.47 7.74 -11.61
C ARG A 12 31.04 8.57 -10.40
N LEU A 13 29.93 9.31 -10.50
CA LEU A 13 29.36 10.05 -9.37
C LEU A 13 28.92 9.11 -8.23
N PHE A 14 28.18 8.04 -8.56
CA PHE A 14 27.79 7.03 -7.57
C PHE A 14 29.00 6.34 -6.92
N ALA A 15 30.01 6.01 -7.69
CA ALA A 15 31.25 5.42 -7.19
C ALA A 15 32.00 6.40 -6.28
N ALA A 16 32.07 7.68 -6.65
CA ALA A 16 32.69 8.74 -5.84
C ALA A 16 31.94 8.96 -4.53
N LEU A 17 30.59 9.02 -4.56
CA LEU A 17 29.76 9.13 -3.34
C LEU A 17 29.93 7.91 -2.44
N ALA A 18 30.00 6.71 -3.00
CA ALA A 18 30.26 5.50 -2.24
C ALA A 18 31.65 5.50 -1.60
N ALA A 19 32.69 5.97 -2.32
CA ALA A 19 34.02 6.10 -1.80
C ALA A 19 34.13 7.19 -0.70
N LEU A 20 33.41 8.30 -0.90
CA LEU A 20 33.30 9.36 0.11
C LEU A 20 32.66 8.84 1.39
N TYR A 21 31.52 8.10 1.28
CA TYR A 21 30.87 7.49 2.43
C TYR A 21 31.84 6.61 3.24
N HIS A 22 32.63 5.77 2.58
CA HIS A 22 33.62 4.91 3.27
C HIS A 22 34.76 5.67 3.95
N ARG A 23 35.05 6.88 3.51
CA ARG A 23 36.06 7.75 4.14
C ARG A 23 35.55 8.54 5.34
N THR A 24 34.21 8.64 5.50
CA THR A 24 33.58 9.34 6.62
C THR A 24 33.59 8.48 7.91
N PHE A 25 33.27 9.09 9.05
CA PHE A 25 33.04 8.38 10.31
C PHE A 25 31.72 7.61 10.32
N LEU A 26 30.79 7.91 9.39
CA LEU A 26 29.42 7.38 9.33
C LEU A 26 29.36 5.84 9.33
N PRO A 27 30.14 5.09 8.54
CA PRO A 27 30.12 3.62 8.57
C PRO A 27 30.46 3.05 9.96
N ARG A 28 31.45 3.66 10.65
CA ARG A 28 31.87 3.24 12.01
C ARG A 28 30.78 3.56 13.03
N MET A 29 30.18 4.74 12.95
CA MET A 29 29.08 5.17 13.81
C MET A 29 27.85 4.24 13.63
N PHE A 30 27.42 3.98 12.40
CA PHE A 30 26.29 3.08 12.16
C PHE A 30 26.58 1.64 12.59
N ALA A 31 27.81 1.15 12.43
CA ALA A 31 28.21 -0.16 12.92
C ALA A 31 28.18 -0.23 14.46
N ALA A 32 28.59 0.85 15.14
CA ALA A 32 28.52 0.95 16.60
C ALA A 32 27.07 0.98 17.11
N ILE A 33 26.23 1.83 16.50
CA ILE A 33 24.80 1.91 16.84
C ILE A 33 24.12 0.56 16.63
N HIS A 34 24.40 -0.12 15.51
CA HIS A 34 23.82 -1.44 15.22
C HIS A 34 24.24 -2.48 16.25
N ARG A 35 25.52 -2.49 16.66
CA ARG A 35 25.99 -3.40 17.70
C ARG A 35 25.32 -3.10 19.05
N ALA A 36 25.34 -1.83 19.47
CA ALA A 36 24.74 -1.40 20.71
C ALA A 36 23.23 -1.75 20.77
N PHE A 37 22.50 -1.51 19.68
CA PHE A 37 21.10 -1.92 19.59
C PHE A 37 20.94 -3.44 19.62
N ALA A 38 21.77 -4.18 18.88
CA ALA A 38 21.72 -5.63 18.83
C ALA A 38 22.00 -6.29 20.20
N GLU A 39 22.81 -5.67 21.04
CA GLU A 39 23.15 -6.14 22.38
C GLU A 39 22.18 -5.63 23.46
N SER A 40 21.39 -4.60 23.14
CA SER A 40 20.41 -4.03 24.05
C SER A 40 19.25 -5.02 24.36
N LEU A 41 18.55 -4.81 25.50
CA LEU A 41 17.35 -5.56 25.83
C LEU A 41 16.28 -5.51 24.73
N PRO A 42 15.91 -4.32 24.17
CA PRO A 42 14.99 -4.24 23.06
C PRO A 42 15.46 -4.99 21.80
N GLY A 43 16.74 -4.91 21.46
CA GLY A 43 17.29 -5.60 20.29
C GLY A 43 17.30 -7.12 20.45
N ARG A 44 17.56 -7.62 21.65
CA ARG A 44 17.45 -9.06 21.95
C ARG A 44 16.01 -9.54 21.96
N ALA A 45 15.08 -8.77 22.53
CA ALA A 45 13.65 -9.07 22.49
C ALA A 45 13.13 -9.08 21.04
N LEU A 46 13.49 -8.09 20.24
CA LEU A 46 13.13 -8.01 18.83
C LEU A 46 13.66 -9.21 18.04
N ARG A 47 14.92 -9.61 18.24
CA ARG A 47 15.47 -10.82 17.60
C ARG A 47 14.73 -12.10 17.99
N ARG A 48 14.35 -12.26 19.26
CA ARG A 48 13.53 -13.40 19.71
C ARG A 48 12.14 -13.38 19.06
N LEU A 49 11.49 -12.23 19.01
CA LEU A 49 10.18 -12.06 18.36
C LEU A 49 10.23 -12.33 16.85
N LEU A 50 11.26 -11.84 16.15
CA LEU A 50 11.40 -12.03 14.71
C LEU A 50 11.91 -13.42 14.33
N GLY A 51 12.74 -14.05 15.16
CA GLY A 51 13.30 -15.39 14.93
C GLY A 51 12.41 -16.55 15.38
N GLY A 52 11.40 -16.31 16.23
CA GLY A 52 10.48 -17.32 16.73
C GLY A 52 9.55 -17.87 15.65
N GLN A 53 9.00 -19.07 15.89
CA GLN A 53 7.93 -19.60 15.05
C GLN A 53 6.73 -18.65 15.12
N PRO A 54 6.10 -18.29 13.96
CA PRO A 54 4.96 -17.39 13.99
C PRO A 54 3.83 -18.01 14.83
N ALA A 55 3.24 -17.19 15.70
CA ALA A 55 2.08 -17.57 16.51
C ALA A 55 0.91 -18.15 15.69
N VAL A 56 0.87 -17.82 14.41
CA VAL A 56 -0.07 -18.33 13.41
C VAL A 56 -0.10 -19.86 13.33
N GLU A 57 1.04 -20.54 13.52
CA GLU A 57 1.08 -22.01 13.34
C GLU A 57 0.24 -22.78 14.36
N ARG A 58 0.08 -22.21 15.55
CA ARG A 58 -0.73 -22.79 16.64
C ARG A 58 -2.08 -22.08 16.79
N SER A 59 -2.38 -21.11 15.95
CA SER A 59 -3.58 -20.27 16.07
C SER A 59 -4.86 -21.00 15.66
N ALA A 60 -5.98 -20.58 16.25
CA ALA A 60 -7.32 -20.99 15.80
C ALA A 60 -7.58 -20.56 14.35
N TYR A 61 -7.03 -19.42 13.91
CA TYR A 61 -7.08 -18.94 12.55
C TYR A 61 -6.54 -19.97 11.54
N ARG A 62 -5.34 -20.54 11.78
CA ARG A 62 -4.79 -21.58 10.90
C ARG A 62 -5.69 -22.82 10.87
N ARG A 63 -6.15 -23.29 12.04
CA ARG A 63 -7.06 -24.45 12.10
C ARG A 63 -8.35 -24.22 11.33
N LEU A 64 -8.91 -23.00 11.42
CA LEU A 64 -10.11 -22.63 10.67
C LEU A 64 -9.86 -22.61 9.16
N MET A 65 -8.75 -22.01 8.73
CA MET A 65 -8.34 -21.96 7.32
C MET A 65 -8.09 -23.35 6.75
N ASP A 66 -7.42 -24.23 7.49
CA ASP A 66 -7.13 -25.61 7.06
C ASP A 66 -8.41 -26.45 7.00
N ARG A 67 -9.35 -26.29 7.95
CA ARG A 67 -10.67 -26.93 7.92
C ARG A 67 -11.52 -26.42 6.75
N GLY A 68 -11.54 -25.11 6.51
CA GLY A 68 -12.24 -24.51 5.37
C GLY A 68 -11.69 -25.02 4.04
N ASN A 69 -10.36 -25.11 3.93
CA ASN A 69 -9.72 -25.69 2.74
C ASN A 69 -10.10 -27.18 2.54
N ALA A 70 -10.08 -27.98 3.59
CA ALA A 70 -10.47 -29.39 3.51
C ALA A 70 -11.94 -29.55 3.10
N TRP A 71 -12.83 -28.73 3.65
CA TRP A 71 -14.25 -28.70 3.29
C TRP A 71 -14.48 -28.30 1.83
N LEU A 72 -13.79 -27.23 1.35
CA LEU A 72 -13.83 -26.82 -0.06
C LEU A 72 -13.34 -27.93 -1.00
N CYS A 73 -12.23 -28.59 -0.65
CA CYS A 73 -11.74 -29.74 -1.42
C CYS A 73 -12.76 -30.90 -1.47
N GLY A 74 -13.48 -31.15 -0.37
CA GLY A 74 -14.53 -32.16 -0.31
C GLY A 74 -15.73 -31.85 -1.20
N ILE A 75 -16.15 -30.57 -1.25
CA ILE A 75 -17.18 -30.09 -2.19
C ILE A 75 -16.67 -30.26 -3.61
N GLY A 76 -15.43 -29.87 -3.85
CA GLY A 76 -14.83 -29.88 -5.15
C GLY A 76 -14.77 -31.23 -5.81
N ALA A 77 -14.40 -32.24 -5.05
CA ALA A 77 -14.35 -33.61 -5.55
C ALA A 77 -15.71 -34.05 -6.15
N ARG A 78 -16.81 -33.43 -5.70
CA ARG A 78 -18.18 -33.71 -6.21
C ARG A 78 -18.60 -32.80 -7.35
N VAL A 79 -18.21 -31.52 -7.31
CA VAL A 79 -18.73 -30.47 -8.19
C VAL A 79 -17.86 -30.30 -9.44
N VAL A 80 -16.55 -30.47 -9.35
CA VAL A 80 -15.64 -30.26 -10.49
C VAL A 80 -15.95 -31.16 -11.67
N PRO A 81 -16.17 -32.47 -11.52
CA PRO A 81 -16.48 -33.33 -12.68
C PRO A 81 -17.73 -32.84 -13.44
N VAL A 82 -18.77 -32.41 -12.67
CA VAL A 82 -20.02 -31.91 -13.26
C VAL A 82 -19.78 -30.57 -13.97
N LEU A 83 -18.95 -29.69 -13.40
CA LEU A 83 -18.60 -28.42 -14.03
C LEU A 83 -17.77 -28.59 -15.30
N GLU A 84 -16.79 -29.51 -15.29
CA GLU A 84 -15.93 -29.77 -16.45
C GLU A 84 -16.71 -30.30 -17.65
N ASP A 85 -17.77 -31.08 -17.42
CA ASP A 85 -18.66 -31.58 -18.46
C ASP A 85 -19.70 -30.55 -18.90
N SER A 86 -19.85 -29.43 -18.18
CA SER A 86 -20.86 -28.41 -18.46
C SER A 86 -20.59 -27.64 -19.76
N LEU A 87 -21.65 -27.19 -20.41
CA LEU A 87 -21.59 -26.31 -21.57
C LEU A 87 -20.84 -25.02 -21.26
N VAL A 88 -21.06 -24.46 -20.07
CA VAL A 88 -20.42 -23.21 -19.60
C VAL A 88 -18.91 -23.37 -19.54
N TYR A 89 -18.40 -24.48 -19.00
CA TYR A 89 -16.96 -24.73 -18.94
C TYR A 89 -16.34 -24.99 -20.31
N ARG A 90 -17.05 -25.65 -21.22
CA ARG A 90 -16.62 -25.83 -22.61
C ARG A 90 -16.52 -24.50 -23.36
N ILE A 91 -17.51 -23.59 -23.17
CA ILE A 91 -17.46 -22.23 -23.72
C ILE A 91 -16.27 -21.48 -23.13
N TYR A 92 -16.12 -21.48 -21.82
CA TYR A 92 -14.98 -20.85 -21.13
C TYR A 92 -13.64 -21.31 -21.71
N ARG A 93 -13.41 -22.61 -21.86
CA ARG A 93 -12.17 -23.15 -22.43
C ARG A 93 -11.92 -22.68 -23.87
N ARG A 94 -12.96 -22.63 -24.71
CA ARG A 94 -12.86 -22.11 -26.09
C ARG A 94 -12.51 -20.63 -26.11
N VAL A 95 -13.21 -19.83 -25.33
CA VAL A 95 -12.98 -18.38 -25.21
C VAL A 95 -11.55 -18.12 -24.70
N MET A 96 -11.14 -18.79 -23.64
CA MET A 96 -9.77 -18.65 -23.11
C MET A 96 -8.69 -19.11 -24.10
N GLY A 97 -8.95 -20.15 -24.90
CA GLY A 97 -8.09 -20.57 -25.98
C GLY A 97 -7.95 -19.48 -27.04
N ALA A 98 -9.05 -18.92 -27.51
CA ALA A 98 -9.06 -17.84 -28.49
C ALA A 98 -8.35 -16.56 -27.97
N LEU A 99 -8.60 -16.17 -26.71
CA LEU A 99 -7.95 -15.01 -26.10
C LEU A 99 -6.43 -15.19 -25.99
N ARG A 100 -5.96 -16.39 -25.63
CA ARG A 100 -4.51 -16.69 -25.55
C ARG A 100 -3.83 -16.72 -26.90
N SER A 101 -4.52 -17.13 -27.95
CA SER A 101 -3.99 -17.15 -29.33
C SER A 101 -4.13 -15.80 -30.05
N SER A 102 -4.83 -14.83 -29.47
CA SER A 102 -5.00 -13.50 -30.03
C SER A 102 -3.67 -12.72 -30.05
N LEU A 103 -3.33 -12.11 -31.17
CA LEU A 103 -2.16 -11.23 -31.30
C LEU A 103 -2.24 -10.00 -30.39
N LEU A 104 -3.45 -9.47 -30.17
CA LEU A 104 -3.67 -8.26 -29.36
C LEU A 104 -3.82 -8.56 -27.86
N LEU A 105 -4.49 -9.66 -27.51
CA LEU A 105 -4.87 -9.97 -26.11
C LEU A 105 -4.05 -11.14 -25.53
N GLY A 106 -3.32 -11.89 -26.35
CA GLY A 106 -2.61 -13.09 -25.92
C GLY A 106 -1.63 -12.84 -24.78
N TRP A 107 -0.95 -11.70 -24.79
CA TRP A 107 -0.05 -11.30 -23.70
C TRP A 107 -0.78 -11.14 -22.36
N LEU A 108 -2.00 -10.58 -22.38
CA LEU A 108 -2.82 -10.34 -21.20
C LEU A 108 -3.32 -11.67 -20.58
N PHE A 109 -3.63 -12.66 -21.42
CA PHE A 109 -4.14 -13.96 -21.00
C PHE A 109 -3.05 -15.07 -20.99
N ALA A 110 -1.78 -14.72 -21.17
CA ALA A 110 -0.65 -15.67 -21.15
C ALA A 110 -0.58 -16.46 -19.82
N GLY A 111 -0.84 -15.81 -18.68
CA GLY A 111 -0.97 -16.41 -17.35
C GLY A 111 -2.33 -17.08 -17.08
N GLY A 112 -3.22 -17.14 -18.09
CA GLY A 112 -4.60 -17.59 -17.94
C GLY A 112 -5.45 -16.62 -17.12
N MET A 113 -6.60 -17.11 -16.65
CA MET A 113 -7.51 -16.30 -15.82
C MET A 113 -6.84 -15.76 -14.56
N THR A 114 -5.98 -16.53 -13.91
CA THR A 114 -5.24 -16.05 -12.73
C THR A 114 -4.33 -14.87 -13.07
N GLY A 115 -3.55 -14.97 -14.16
CA GLY A 115 -2.71 -13.86 -14.61
C GLY A 115 -3.52 -12.63 -14.96
N PHE A 116 -4.66 -12.81 -15.62
CA PHE A 116 -5.58 -11.72 -15.94
C PHE A 116 -6.14 -11.03 -14.70
N LEU A 117 -6.58 -11.78 -13.69
CA LEU A 117 -7.07 -11.21 -12.42
C LEU A 117 -5.96 -10.45 -11.67
N LEU A 118 -4.75 -11.01 -11.61
CA LEU A 118 -3.60 -10.32 -11.03
C LEU A 118 -3.24 -9.05 -11.79
N PHE A 119 -3.37 -9.07 -13.12
CA PHE A 119 -3.21 -7.86 -13.93
C PHE A 119 -4.27 -6.80 -13.59
N LEU A 120 -5.55 -7.16 -13.45
CA LEU A 120 -6.61 -6.23 -13.06
C LEU A 120 -6.36 -5.65 -11.66
N PHE A 121 -5.97 -6.47 -10.68
CA PHE A 121 -5.54 -5.96 -9.38
C PHE A 121 -4.32 -5.05 -9.51
N SER A 122 -3.37 -5.34 -10.36
CA SER A 122 -2.19 -4.48 -10.57
C SER A 122 -2.51 -3.17 -11.28
N SER A 123 -3.46 -3.15 -12.18
CA SER A 123 -3.86 -1.99 -12.99
C SER A 123 -5.12 -1.27 -12.49
N TYR A 124 -5.61 -1.60 -11.31
CA TYR A 124 -6.86 -1.09 -10.75
C TYR A 124 -7.07 0.43 -10.99
N ALA A 125 -6.08 1.27 -10.63
CA ALA A 125 -6.21 2.72 -10.78
C ALA A 125 -6.41 3.16 -12.23
N ILE A 126 -5.74 2.50 -13.17
CA ILE A 126 -5.90 2.80 -14.61
C ILE A 126 -7.27 2.31 -15.10
N VAL A 127 -7.68 1.11 -14.70
CA VAL A 127 -8.97 0.53 -15.12
C VAL A 127 -10.12 1.38 -14.59
N ASP A 128 -10.08 1.77 -13.31
CA ASP A 128 -11.11 2.62 -12.72
C ASP A 128 -11.18 3.98 -13.41
N TYR A 129 -10.02 4.62 -13.63
CA TYR A 129 -9.95 5.89 -14.35
C TYR A 129 -10.49 5.77 -15.79
N LEU A 130 -10.14 4.71 -16.52
CA LEU A 130 -10.67 4.49 -17.86
C LEU A 130 -12.18 4.31 -17.86
N LEU A 131 -12.74 3.55 -16.92
CA LEU A 131 -14.18 3.33 -16.83
C LEU A 131 -14.93 4.61 -16.43
N ARG A 132 -14.41 5.35 -15.46
CA ARG A 132 -15.09 6.48 -14.83
C ARG A 132 -14.93 7.77 -15.62
N ASP A 133 -13.70 8.11 -15.98
CA ASP A 133 -13.36 9.43 -16.52
C ASP A 133 -13.23 9.44 -18.05
N VAL A 134 -12.72 8.36 -18.65
CA VAL A 134 -12.50 8.29 -20.11
C VAL A 134 -13.72 7.75 -20.84
N LEU A 135 -14.23 6.58 -20.44
CA LEU A 135 -15.36 5.92 -21.08
C LEU A 135 -16.70 6.38 -20.51
N GLN A 136 -16.70 7.09 -19.37
CA GLN A 136 -17.88 7.61 -18.68
C GLN A 136 -18.96 6.55 -18.38
N LEU A 137 -18.54 5.31 -18.14
CA LEU A 137 -19.39 4.18 -17.81
C LEU A 137 -19.68 4.13 -16.30
N ALA A 138 -20.31 5.18 -15.76
CA ALA A 138 -20.51 5.37 -14.33
C ALA A 138 -21.20 4.17 -13.64
N ALA A 139 -22.19 3.55 -14.28
CA ALA A 139 -22.87 2.37 -13.73
C ALA A 139 -21.95 1.15 -13.60
N ILE A 140 -21.03 0.94 -14.55
CA ILE A 140 -20.04 -0.14 -14.46
C ILE A 140 -18.96 0.24 -13.47
N ALA A 141 -18.49 1.48 -13.51
CA ALA A 141 -17.46 2.00 -12.63
C ALA A 141 -17.85 1.99 -11.14
N SER A 142 -19.15 1.95 -10.84
CA SER A 142 -19.64 1.90 -9.45
C SER A 142 -19.61 0.49 -8.82
N VAL A 143 -19.45 -0.57 -9.61
CA VAL A 143 -19.56 -1.97 -9.14
C VAL A 143 -18.45 -2.89 -9.68
N TRP A 144 -17.54 -2.40 -10.53
CA TRP A 144 -16.58 -3.26 -11.22
C TRP A 144 -15.59 -3.91 -10.26
N ASP A 145 -15.20 -3.24 -9.20
CA ASP A 145 -14.25 -3.71 -8.21
C ASP A 145 -14.86 -4.76 -7.28
N GLU A 146 -16.13 -4.62 -6.89
CA GLU A 146 -16.87 -5.68 -6.20
C GLU A 146 -17.02 -6.90 -7.09
N LEU A 147 -17.33 -6.69 -8.38
CA LEU A 147 -17.39 -7.79 -9.34
C LEU A 147 -16.02 -8.46 -9.53
N LEU A 148 -14.94 -7.69 -9.59
CA LEU A 148 -13.58 -8.21 -9.63
C LEU A 148 -13.27 -9.06 -8.40
N MET A 149 -13.61 -8.56 -7.20
CA MET A 149 -13.39 -9.30 -5.94
C MET A 149 -14.24 -10.56 -5.88
N LEU A 150 -15.52 -10.48 -6.23
CA LEU A 150 -16.44 -11.63 -6.25
C LEU A 150 -15.97 -12.68 -7.26
N PHE A 151 -15.65 -12.28 -8.48
CA PHE A 151 -15.16 -13.20 -9.51
C PHE A 151 -13.83 -13.83 -9.10
N SER A 152 -12.93 -13.06 -8.49
CA SER A 152 -11.67 -13.58 -7.96
C SER A 152 -11.89 -14.59 -6.84
N LEU A 153 -12.87 -14.36 -5.96
CA LEU A 153 -13.24 -15.30 -4.90
C LEU A 153 -13.73 -16.63 -5.52
N VAL A 154 -14.68 -16.56 -6.45
CA VAL A 154 -15.19 -17.73 -7.17
C VAL A 154 -14.06 -18.48 -7.88
N TRP A 155 -13.14 -17.74 -8.53
CA TRP A 155 -11.99 -18.32 -9.21
C TRP A 155 -11.00 -18.99 -8.25
N VAL A 156 -10.71 -18.38 -7.10
CA VAL A 156 -9.88 -18.98 -6.04
C VAL A 156 -10.52 -20.26 -5.51
N ILE A 157 -11.83 -20.26 -5.25
CA ILE A 157 -12.57 -21.44 -4.83
C ILE A 157 -12.50 -22.53 -5.90
N HIS A 158 -12.82 -22.21 -7.16
CA HIS A 158 -12.75 -23.14 -8.28
C HIS A 158 -11.37 -23.80 -8.39
N ARG A 159 -10.30 -23.01 -8.37
CA ARG A 159 -8.93 -23.53 -8.43
C ARG A 159 -8.56 -24.44 -7.25
N ARG A 160 -9.05 -24.14 -6.04
CA ARG A 160 -8.78 -24.97 -4.87
C ARG A 160 -9.50 -26.28 -4.90
N VAL A 161 -10.64 -26.25 -5.52
CA VAL A 161 -11.50 -27.42 -5.74
C VAL A 161 -10.92 -28.32 -6.83
N ASP A 162 -10.37 -27.73 -7.90
CA ASP A 162 -9.83 -28.45 -9.07
C ASP A 162 -8.45 -29.10 -8.83
N THR A 163 -7.65 -28.55 -7.94
CA THR A 163 -6.34 -29.13 -7.64
C THR A 163 -6.45 -30.28 -6.66
N LYS A 164 -6.36 -31.52 -7.13
CA LYS A 164 -6.21 -32.75 -6.31
C LYS A 164 -4.95 -32.75 -5.42
N ARG A 165 -4.24 -31.63 -5.35
CA ARG A 165 -3.04 -31.47 -4.51
C ARG A 165 -3.45 -30.97 -3.11
N PRO A 166 -2.82 -31.49 -2.04
CA PRO A 166 -3.03 -30.93 -0.72
C PRO A 166 -2.67 -29.46 -0.74
N LEU A 167 -3.63 -28.62 -0.33
CA LEU A 167 -3.45 -27.17 -0.33
C LEU A 167 -2.47 -26.80 0.77
N THR A 168 -1.32 -26.26 0.38
CA THR A 168 -0.42 -25.61 1.34
C THR A 168 -1.17 -24.48 2.02
N SER A 169 -1.13 -24.46 3.35
CA SER A 169 -1.78 -23.41 4.13
C SER A 169 -1.21 -22.04 3.74
N THR A 170 -2.07 -21.13 3.31
CA THR A 170 -1.72 -19.73 3.06
C THR A 170 -1.84 -18.86 4.30
N ALA A 171 -2.18 -19.47 5.44
CA ALA A 171 -2.28 -18.78 6.71
C ALA A 171 -0.93 -18.13 7.08
N ASN A 172 -0.96 -16.84 7.31
CA ASN A 172 0.21 -16.03 7.63
C ASN A 172 -0.13 -15.01 8.72
N GLY A 173 0.92 -14.40 9.31
CA GLY A 173 0.73 -13.50 10.44
C GLY A 173 0.02 -12.20 10.09
N ILE A 174 0.17 -11.71 8.85
CA ILE A 174 -0.53 -10.49 8.41
C ILE A 174 -2.03 -10.80 8.30
N GLY A 175 -2.39 -11.91 7.64
CA GLY A 175 -3.79 -12.33 7.51
C GLY A 175 -4.49 -12.58 8.84
N LEU A 176 -3.76 -13.11 9.86
CA LEU A 176 -4.32 -13.26 11.21
C LEU A 176 -4.78 -11.92 11.79
N TRP A 177 -3.95 -10.89 11.69
CA TRP A 177 -4.28 -9.58 12.26
C TRP A 177 -5.33 -8.83 11.46
N ILE A 178 -5.38 -9.01 10.13
CA ILE A 178 -6.47 -8.51 9.30
C ILE A 178 -7.80 -9.17 9.68
N ALA A 179 -7.81 -10.50 9.87
CA ALA A 179 -9.02 -11.21 10.30
C ALA A 179 -9.49 -10.75 11.68
N PHE A 180 -8.55 -10.50 12.61
CA PHE A 180 -8.86 -9.95 13.93
C PHE A 180 -9.51 -8.56 13.82
N TYR A 181 -8.92 -7.64 13.04
CA TYR A 181 -9.47 -6.31 12.83
C TYR A 181 -10.86 -6.35 12.19
N LEU A 182 -11.06 -7.19 11.16
CA LEU A 182 -12.36 -7.39 10.54
C LEU A 182 -13.41 -7.92 11.54
N THR A 183 -13.02 -8.87 12.40
CA THR A 183 -13.92 -9.43 13.42
C THR A 183 -14.36 -8.34 14.41
N VAL A 184 -13.42 -7.53 14.90
CA VAL A 184 -13.74 -6.40 15.79
C VAL A 184 -14.61 -5.38 15.05
N GLY A 185 -14.33 -5.10 13.78
CA GLY A 185 -15.13 -4.19 12.96
C GLY A 185 -16.57 -4.64 12.81
N VAL A 186 -16.80 -5.93 12.56
CA VAL A 186 -18.16 -6.51 12.50
C VAL A 186 -18.87 -6.39 13.85
N LEU A 187 -18.17 -6.66 14.96
CA LEU A 187 -18.75 -6.50 16.31
C LEU A 187 -19.14 -5.04 16.59
N LEU A 188 -18.29 -4.07 16.23
CA LEU A 188 -18.61 -2.64 16.37
C LEU A 188 -19.81 -2.24 15.50
N LEU A 189 -19.89 -2.71 14.25
CA LEU A 189 -21.06 -2.47 13.38
C LEU A 189 -22.35 -3.02 14.00
N MET A 190 -22.30 -4.16 14.68
CA MET A 190 -23.48 -4.76 15.31
C MET A 190 -23.89 -4.04 16.59
N THR A 191 -22.94 -3.42 17.31
CA THR A 191 -23.17 -2.78 18.62
C THR A 191 -23.48 -1.29 18.50
N VAL A 192 -22.79 -0.55 17.62
CA VAL A 192 -22.88 0.91 17.48
C VAL A 192 -23.42 1.27 16.11
N ARG A 193 -24.72 1.47 16.01
CA ARG A 193 -25.39 1.75 14.73
C ARG A 193 -26.52 2.79 14.86
N PRO A 194 -26.19 4.05 15.19
CA PRO A 194 -27.21 5.10 15.32
C PRO A 194 -27.95 5.37 14.00
N ALA A 195 -27.33 5.12 12.85
CA ALA A 195 -27.90 5.22 11.51
C ALA A 195 -27.51 3.99 10.67
N PRO A 196 -28.25 2.87 10.72
CA PRO A 196 -27.82 1.57 10.19
C PRO A 196 -27.32 1.60 8.73
N THR A 197 -28.00 2.31 7.84
CA THR A 197 -27.59 2.43 6.42
C THR A 197 -26.27 3.16 6.27
N VAL A 198 -26.08 4.28 6.95
CA VAL A 198 -24.84 5.07 6.91
C VAL A 198 -23.70 4.30 7.59
N ASN A 199 -23.99 3.64 8.73
CA ASN A 199 -23.00 2.82 9.42
C ASN A 199 -22.52 1.64 8.57
N PHE A 200 -23.42 0.99 7.83
CA PHE A 200 -23.06 -0.07 6.90
C PHE A 200 -22.19 0.48 5.75
N THR A 201 -22.56 1.64 5.19
CA THR A 201 -21.77 2.30 4.13
C THR A 201 -20.37 2.67 4.63
N GLY A 202 -20.25 3.24 5.84
CA GLY A 202 -18.96 3.56 6.45
C GLY A 202 -18.12 2.32 6.77
N PHE A 203 -18.75 1.25 7.27
CA PHE A 203 -18.11 -0.05 7.48
C PHE A 203 -17.59 -0.62 6.16
N ARG A 204 -18.41 -0.63 5.11
CA ARG A 204 -18.01 -1.08 3.78
C ARG A 204 -16.81 -0.30 3.28
N ALA A 205 -16.86 1.02 3.29
CA ALA A 205 -15.76 1.88 2.86
C ALA A 205 -14.44 1.60 3.61
N SER A 206 -14.51 1.22 4.90
CA SER A 206 -13.32 0.95 5.72
C SER A 206 -12.80 -0.50 5.63
N MET A 207 -13.66 -1.49 5.30
CA MET A 207 -13.34 -2.92 5.46
C MET A 207 -13.32 -3.71 4.16
N GLU A 208 -13.97 -3.24 3.12
CA GLU A 208 -14.17 -3.99 1.88
C GLU A 208 -12.86 -4.46 1.25
N TYR A 209 -11.90 -3.56 1.14
CA TYR A 209 -10.61 -3.85 0.49
C TYR A 209 -9.67 -4.75 1.31
N LEU A 210 -10.00 -5.08 2.57
CA LEU A 210 -9.31 -6.14 3.31
C LEU A 210 -9.41 -7.49 2.57
N ALA A 211 -10.48 -7.71 1.80
CA ALA A 211 -10.66 -8.88 0.97
C ALA A 211 -9.55 -9.04 -0.09
N VAL A 212 -9.05 -7.93 -0.64
CA VAL A 212 -7.96 -7.92 -1.64
C VAL A 212 -6.73 -8.64 -1.12
N PHE A 213 -6.38 -8.47 0.16
CA PHE A 213 -5.27 -9.19 0.79
C PHE A 213 -5.42 -10.70 0.65
N TYR A 214 -6.58 -11.24 1.00
CA TYR A 214 -6.82 -12.68 0.94
C TYR A 214 -6.88 -13.18 -0.50
N LEU A 215 -7.58 -12.46 -1.39
CA LEU A 215 -7.70 -12.83 -2.79
C LEU A 215 -6.33 -12.89 -3.47
N VAL A 216 -5.53 -11.84 -3.35
CA VAL A 216 -4.20 -11.76 -3.97
C VAL A 216 -3.24 -12.80 -3.39
N THR A 217 -3.25 -13.01 -2.06
CA THR A 217 -2.41 -14.06 -1.43
C THR A 217 -2.71 -15.45 -1.99
N HIS A 218 -3.97 -15.71 -2.37
CA HIS A 218 -4.39 -17.00 -2.93
C HIS A 218 -4.26 -17.07 -4.45
N LEU A 219 -4.29 -15.94 -5.15
CA LEU A 219 -4.11 -15.87 -6.60
C LEU A 219 -2.65 -16.09 -7.01
N ILE A 220 -1.68 -15.55 -6.29
CA ILE A 220 -0.25 -15.73 -6.59
C ILE A 220 0.15 -17.18 -6.43
N ARG A 221 0.54 -17.84 -7.52
CA ARG A 221 0.91 -19.25 -7.58
C ARG A 221 2.41 -19.46 -7.35
N ASP A 222 3.21 -18.65 -8.03
CA ASP A 222 4.65 -18.84 -8.15
C ASP A 222 5.39 -17.49 -8.27
N GLU A 223 6.70 -17.56 -8.45
CA GLU A 223 7.55 -16.39 -8.60
C GLU A 223 7.25 -15.58 -9.88
N ARG A 224 6.72 -16.23 -10.92
CA ARG A 224 6.36 -15.56 -12.17
C ARG A 224 5.17 -14.63 -11.94
N ASP A 225 4.09 -15.15 -11.35
CA ASP A 225 2.90 -14.35 -10.99
C ASP A 225 3.28 -13.15 -10.11
N PHE A 226 4.11 -13.39 -9.10
CA PHE A 226 4.61 -12.33 -8.22
C PHE A 226 5.38 -11.26 -9.01
N ARG A 227 6.31 -11.68 -9.87
CA ARG A 227 7.15 -10.77 -10.65
C ARG A 227 6.32 -9.97 -11.65
N GLU A 228 5.38 -10.60 -12.34
CA GLU A 228 4.51 -9.95 -13.31
C GLU A 228 3.64 -8.89 -12.61
N MET A 229 3.06 -9.22 -11.46
CA MET A 229 2.28 -8.29 -10.65
C MET A 229 3.14 -7.10 -10.16
N TYR A 230 4.33 -7.38 -9.62
CA TYR A 230 5.25 -6.37 -9.13
C TYR A 230 5.67 -5.39 -10.23
N LEU A 231 6.08 -5.92 -11.38
CA LEU A 231 6.50 -5.13 -12.55
C LEU A 231 5.35 -4.28 -13.09
N THR A 232 4.15 -4.85 -13.23
CA THR A 232 2.97 -4.11 -13.70
C THR A 232 2.68 -2.91 -12.79
N MET A 233 2.70 -3.10 -11.47
CA MET A 233 2.49 -2.01 -10.51
C MET A 233 3.56 -0.92 -10.64
N VAL A 234 4.84 -1.31 -10.75
CA VAL A 234 5.96 -0.35 -10.91
C VAL A 234 5.85 0.42 -12.22
N ILE A 235 5.51 -0.26 -13.34
CA ILE A 235 5.32 0.40 -14.64
C ILE A 235 4.20 1.43 -14.56
N ILE A 236 3.05 1.06 -14.02
CA ILE A 236 1.90 1.97 -13.88
C ILE A 236 2.27 3.16 -12.99
N ALA A 237 2.90 2.92 -11.84
CA ALA A 237 3.34 3.99 -10.97
C ALA A 237 4.34 4.94 -11.64
N THR A 238 5.22 4.41 -12.50
CA THR A 238 6.14 5.21 -13.30
C THR A 238 5.39 6.09 -14.31
N VAL A 239 4.42 5.53 -15.03
CA VAL A 239 3.60 6.29 -15.98
C VAL A 239 2.84 7.42 -15.27
N LEU A 240 2.23 7.13 -14.12
CA LEU A 240 1.52 8.13 -13.34
C LEU A 240 2.45 9.21 -12.76
N ALA A 241 3.68 8.84 -12.37
CA ALA A 241 4.69 9.80 -11.96
C ALA A 241 5.09 10.74 -13.11
N LEU A 242 5.34 10.19 -14.30
CA LEU A 242 5.66 10.97 -15.50
C LEU A 242 4.51 11.89 -15.90
N HIS A 243 3.26 11.41 -15.83
CA HIS A 243 2.07 12.23 -16.05
C HIS A 243 1.99 13.39 -15.03
N GLY A 244 2.29 13.13 -13.75
CA GLY A 244 2.35 14.20 -12.74
C GLY A 244 3.49 15.19 -13.00
N ILE A 245 4.67 14.74 -13.46
CA ILE A 245 5.76 15.63 -13.85
C ILE A 245 5.33 16.51 -15.05
N TRP A 246 4.64 15.92 -16.03
CA TRP A 246 4.08 16.65 -17.15
C TRP A 246 3.06 17.70 -16.68
N GLN A 247 2.14 17.37 -15.76
CA GLN A 247 1.21 18.33 -15.14
C GLN A 247 1.94 19.51 -14.47
N PHE A 248 3.08 19.25 -13.83
CA PHE A 248 3.89 20.31 -13.23
C PHE A 248 4.49 21.24 -14.28
N ILE A 249 5.01 20.69 -15.38
CA ILE A 249 5.64 21.46 -16.48
C ILE A 249 4.63 22.40 -17.12
N ILE A 250 3.41 21.91 -17.43
CA ILE A 250 2.37 22.73 -18.05
C ILE A 250 1.67 23.67 -17.07
N GLY A 251 1.85 23.46 -15.76
CA GLY A 251 1.22 24.27 -14.73
C GLY A 251 -0.29 24.07 -14.66
N VAL A 252 -0.73 22.81 -14.50
CA VAL A 252 -2.15 22.46 -14.43
C VAL A 252 -2.89 23.31 -13.38
N PRO A 253 -4.08 23.87 -13.71
CA PRO A 253 -4.87 24.65 -12.75
C PRO A 253 -5.36 23.76 -11.60
N ILE A 254 -5.45 24.34 -10.41
CA ILE A 254 -5.88 23.66 -9.19
C ILE A 254 -7.02 24.42 -8.52
N PRO A 255 -7.94 23.72 -7.83
CA PRO A 255 -8.98 24.35 -7.03
C PRO A 255 -8.37 25.24 -5.93
N ALA A 256 -8.98 26.41 -5.68
CA ALA A 256 -8.53 27.33 -4.62
C ALA A 256 -8.55 26.68 -3.23
N SER A 257 -9.44 25.74 -3.00
CA SER A 257 -9.54 24.98 -1.74
C SER A 257 -8.33 24.08 -1.43
N TRP A 258 -7.43 23.82 -2.39
CA TRP A 258 -6.25 23.00 -2.20
C TRP A 258 -5.03 23.76 -1.67
N THR A 259 -5.14 25.09 -1.58
CA THR A 259 -4.08 25.96 -1.06
C THR A 259 -4.65 26.89 -0.01
N ASP A 260 -3.85 27.23 0.98
CA ASP A 260 -4.17 28.29 1.91
C ASP A 260 -3.98 29.65 1.20
N ALA A 261 -4.99 30.51 1.23
CA ALA A 261 -4.92 31.84 0.61
C ALA A 261 -3.75 32.69 1.17
N ALA A 262 -3.36 32.45 2.42
CA ALA A 262 -2.24 33.11 3.08
C ALA A 262 -0.87 32.56 2.66
N GLU A 263 -0.81 31.41 1.97
CA GLU A 263 0.46 30.75 1.62
C GLU A 263 1.13 31.36 0.38
N GLY A 264 0.47 32.25 -0.38
CA GLY A 264 1.01 32.87 -1.59
C GLY A 264 1.44 31.83 -2.65
N ALA A 265 1.49 32.21 -3.86
CA ALA A 265 2.14 31.61 -5.05
C ALA A 265 2.42 30.08 -5.12
N VAL A 266 1.51 29.20 -4.68
CA VAL A 266 1.52 27.80 -5.14
C VAL A 266 0.92 27.78 -6.55
N ARG A 267 1.78 27.75 -7.58
CA ARG A 267 1.37 27.80 -8.98
C ARG A 267 0.55 26.57 -9.38
N THR A 268 0.93 25.37 -8.90
CA THR A 268 0.26 24.12 -9.23
C THR A 268 0.56 23.06 -8.17
N ARG A 269 -0.31 22.06 -8.05
CA ARG A 269 -0.13 20.82 -7.29
C ARG A 269 -0.53 19.67 -8.19
N VAL A 270 0.39 18.74 -8.44
CA VAL A 270 0.10 17.62 -9.33
C VAL A 270 -0.73 16.55 -8.63
N TYR A 271 -1.64 15.95 -9.35
CA TYR A 271 -2.57 14.92 -8.86
C TYR A 271 -2.72 13.72 -9.81
N SER A 272 -2.12 13.79 -11.02
CA SER A 272 -2.22 12.77 -12.07
C SER A 272 -3.69 12.43 -12.38
N ILE A 273 -4.11 11.18 -12.14
CA ILE A 273 -5.48 10.71 -12.35
C ILE A 273 -6.30 10.65 -11.04
N PHE A 274 -5.70 10.98 -9.89
CA PHE A 274 -6.32 10.74 -8.57
C PHE A 274 -7.23 11.86 -8.08
N SER A 275 -7.37 12.96 -8.79
CA SER A 275 -8.18 14.13 -8.39
C SER A 275 -7.84 14.70 -7.00
N ASN A 276 -6.73 14.25 -6.37
CA ASN A 276 -6.22 14.71 -5.06
C ASN A 276 -4.69 14.57 -5.01
N PRO A 277 -3.94 15.68 -4.78
CA PRO A 277 -2.48 15.64 -4.69
C PRO A 277 -1.95 14.76 -3.55
N ASN A 278 -2.65 14.68 -2.42
CA ASN A 278 -2.21 13.87 -1.28
C ASN A 278 -2.32 12.38 -1.59
N ILE A 279 -3.35 11.97 -2.34
CA ILE A 279 -3.52 10.58 -2.79
C ILE A 279 -2.44 10.20 -3.80
N MET A 280 -2.14 11.10 -4.76
CA MET A 280 -0.99 10.90 -5.64
C MET A 280 0.31 10.77 -4.84
N GLY A 281 0.52 11.61 -3.83
CA GLY A 281 1.65 11.52 -2.91
C GLY A 281 1.73 10.15 -2.24
N ALA A 282 0.63 9.66 -1.68
CA ALA A 282 0.52 8.33 -1.07
C ALA A 282 0.89 7.20 -2.04
N TYR A 283 0.43 7.30 -3.28
CA TYR A 283 0.74 6.34 -4.33
C TYR A 283 2.24 6.31 -4.64
N MET A 284 2.87 7.48 -4.78
CA MET A 284 4.33 7.58 -4.99
C MET A 284 5.11 7.06 -3.78
N ILE A 285 4.68 7.32 -2.55
CA ILE A 285 5.27 6.81 -1.32
C ILE A 285 5.28 5.27 -1.29
N LEU A 286 4.19 4.65 -1.72
CA LEU A 286 4.09 3.19 -1.78
C LEU A 286 5.08 2.59 -2.78
N PHE A 287 5.14 3.16 -3.99
CA PHE A 287 5.84 2.52 -5.11
C PHE A 287 7.29 2.96 -5.29
N ALA A 288 7.72 4.14 -4.83
CA ALA A 288 9.10 4.58 -4.97
C ALA A 288 10.11 3.63 -4.26
N PRO A 289 9.91 3.23 -2.98
CA PRO A 289 10.78 2.24 -2.35
C PRO A 289 10.73 0.86 -3.02
N MET A 290 9.57 0.45 -3.54
CA MET A 290 9.44 -0.80 -4.30
C MET A 290 10.27 -0.75 -5.57
N THR A 291 10.22 0.35 -6.32
CA THR A 291 10.96 0.54 -7.57
C THR A 291 12.47 0.55 -7.33
N ILE A 292 12.92 1.24 -6.29
CA ILE A 292 14.33 1.21 -5.87
C ILE A 292 14.74 -0.21 -5.42
N GLY A 293 13.86 -0.91 -4.68
CA GLY A 293 14.08 -2.31 -4.31
C GLY A 293 14.28 -3.22 -5.53
N LEU A 294 13.51 -2.99 -6.59
CA LEU A 294 13.66 -3.71 -7.86
C LEU A 294 15.00 -3.39 -8.54
N ALA A 295 15.47 -2.14 -8.50
CA ALA A 295 16.79 -1.77 -9.00
C ALA A 295 17.93 -2.53 -8.29
N TYR A 296 17.79 -2.73 -6.97
CA TYR A 296 18.75 -3.53 -6.20
C TYR A 296 18.65 -5.05 -6.49
N ALA A 297 17.49 -5.54 -6.84
CA ALA A 297 17.26 -6.95 -7.16
C ALA A 297 17.71 -7.34 -8.59
N CYS A 298 17.84 -6.38 -9.51
CA CYS A 298 18.31 -6.62 -10.88
C CYS A 298 19.81 -6.93 -10.90
N GLU A 299 20.22 -7.78 -11.86
CA GLU A 299 21.64 -8.09 -12.11
C GLU A 299 22.24 -7.17 -13.18
N ARG A 300 21.48 -6.91 -14.26
CA ARG A 300 21.94 -6.12 -15.41
C ARG A 300 22.03 -4.63 -15.08
N PRO A 301 23.20 -3.97 -15.33
CA PRO A 301 23.36 -2.54 -15.05
C PRO A 301 22.33 -1.65 -15.74
N SER A 302 21.93 -1.95 -16.98
CA SER A 302 20.90 -1.20 -17.70
C SER A 302 19.55 -1.22 -16.98
N GLN A 303 19.14 -2.37 -16.47
CA GLN A 303 17.91 -2.49 -15.68
C GLN A 303 18.00 -1.74 -14.35
N LYS A 304 19.18 -1.80 -13.68
CA LYS A 304 19.41 -1.02 -12.46
C LYS A 304 19.21 0.46 -12.69
N VAL A 305 19.87 1.00 -13.73
CA VAL A 305 19.75 2.42 -14.09
C VAL A 305 18.31 2.78 -14.44
N LEU A 306 17.62 1.95 -15.24
CA LEU A 306 16.22 2.19 -15.60
C LEU A 306 15.34 2.31 -14.35
N PHE A 307 15.41 1.35 -13.42
CA PHE A 307 14.55 1.37 -12.23
C PHE A 307 14.97 2.46 -11.23
N TRP A 308 16.25 2.85 -11.21
CA TRP A 308 16.68 4.05 -10.48
C TRP A 308 16.03 5.31 -11.04
N LEU A 309 16.02 5.49 -12.36
CA LEU A 309 15.37 6.64 -13.01
C LEU A 309 13.86 6.64 -12.76
N CYS A 310 13.21 5.47 -12.84
CA CYS A 310 11.78 5.33 -12.50
C CYS A 310 11.51 5.72 -11.04
N GLY A 311 12.32 5.25 -10.09
CA GLY A 311 12.18 5.60 -8.68
C GLY A 311 12.40 7.10 -8.41
N LEU A 312 13.39 7.71 -9.06
CA LEU A 312 13.62 9.16 -8.98
C LEU A 312 12.46 9.96 -9.59
N ALA A 313 11.86 9.49 -10.69
CA ALA A 313 10.66 10.11 -11.27
C ALA A 313 9.48 10.06 -10.28
N MET A 314 9.30 8.95 -9.55
CA MET A 314 8.28 8.84 -8.50
C MET A 314 8.56 9.81 -7.33
N CYS A 315 9.83 9.95 -6.91
CA CYS A 315 10.22 10.92 -5.89
C CYS A 315 9.93 12.36 -6.36
N ALA A 316 10.23 12.69 -7.62
CA ALA A 316 9.91 13.99 -8.21
C ALA A 316 8.38 14.21 -8.30
N GLY A 317 7.63 13.20 -8.74
CA GLY A 317 6.16 13.24 -8.75
C GLY A 317 5.59 13.52 -7.36
N CYS A 318 6.11 12.84 -6.32
CA CYS A 318 5.73 13.11 -4.93
C CYS A 318 6.08 14.56 -4.50
N LEU A 319 7.26 15.06 -4.87
CA LEU A 319 7.70 16.44 -4.57
C LEU A 319 6.75 17.47 -5.18
N PHE A 320 6.33 17.26 -6.43
CA PHE A 320 5.45 18.17 -7.16
C PHE A 320 3.98 18.13 -6.72
N THR A 321 3.58 17.15 -5.88
CA THR A 321 2.26 17.21 -5.22
C THR A 321 2.13 18.38 -4.25
N MET A 322 3.24 19.00 -3.85
CA MET A 322 3.32 20.04 -2.83
C MET A 322 2.74 19.62 -1.47
N SER A 323 2.64 18.32 -1.20
CA SER A 323 2.14 17.77 0.06
C SER A 323 3.28 17.58 1.06
N ARG A 324 3.36 18.44 2.06
CA ARG A 324 4.38 18.37 3.13
C ARG A 324 4.35 17.03 3.88
N GLY A 325 3.13 16.53 4.15
CA GLY A 325 2.94 15.21 4.78
C GLY A 325 3.48 14.06 3.92
N ALA A 326 3.28 14.14 2.58
CA ALA A 326 3.82 13.15 1.65
C ALA A 326 5.35 13.21 1.58
N TRP A 327 5.95 14.41 1.59
CA TRP A 327 7.41 14.57 1.60
C TRP A 327 8.04 13.94 2.85
N LEU A 328 7.47 14.20 4.02
CA LEU A 328 7.92 13.63 5.29
C LEU A 328 7.81 12.10 5.28
N ALA A 329 6.67 11.58 4.85
CA ALA A 329 6.42 10.14 4.80
C ALA A 329 7.35 9.42 3.82
N LEU A 330 7.58 9.99 2.63
CA LEU A 330 8.53 9.46 1.65
C LEU A 330 9.97 9.49 2.20
N ALA A 331 10.37 10.58 2.85
CA ALA A 331 11.70 10.69 3.46
C ALA A 331 11.91 9.62 4.53
N ILE A 332 10.94 9.39 5.42
CA ILE A 332 11.03 8.35 6.44
C ILE A 332 11.07 6.96 5.80
N ALA A 333 10.23 6.68 4.80
CA ALA A 333 10.24 5.41 4.06
C ALA A 333 11.59 5.14 3.39
N ALA A 334 12.20 6.17 2.78
CA ALA A 334 13.51 6.09 2.16
C ALA A 334 14.63 5.87 3.19
N VAL A 335 14.59 6.55 4.36
CA VAL A 335 15.53 6.30 5.47
C VAL A 335 15.43 4.86 5.95
N LEU A 336 14.22 4.34 6.16
CA LEU A 336 14.02 2.95 6.56
C LEU A 336 14.58 1.98 5.53
N PHE A 337 14.34 2.22 4.24
CA PHE A 337 14.90 1.41 3.16
C PHE A 337 16.43 1.46 3.15
N ALA A 338 17.01 2.65 3.31
CA ALA A 338 18.44 2.83 3.38
C ALA A 338 19.07 2.07 4.56
N LEU A 339 18.43 2.08 5.72
CA LEU A 339 18.89 1.35 6.90
C LEU A 339 18.81 -0.17 6.73
N LEU A 340 17.80 -0.67 6.01
CA LEU A 340 17.59 -2.10 5.78
C LEU A 340 18.48 -2.67 4.68
N ILE A 341 18.75 -1.91 3.61
CA ILE A 341 19.39 -2.41 2.39
C ILE A 341 20.77 -1.80 2.15
N ASP A 342 20.86 -0.47 2.05
CA ASP A 342 22.13 0.19 1.74
C ASP A 342 22.21 1.60 2.39
N ARG A 343 23.01 1.70 3.44
CA ARG A 343 23.18 2.94 4.21
C ARG A 343 23.83 4.08 3.41
N ARG A 344 24.43 3.78 2.25
CA ARG A 344 25.00 4.81 1.36
C ARG A 344 23.92 5.73 0.82
N LEU A 345 22.68 5.24 0.73
CA LEU A 345 21.52 6.03 0.33
C LEU A 345 21.27 7.20 1.28
N LEU A 346 21.64 7.10 2.56
CA LEU A 346 21.49 8.22 3.50
C LEU A 346 22.33 9.44 3.06
N ALA A 347 23.55 9.22 2.53
CA ALA A 347 24.34 10.30 1.98
C ALA A 347 23.71 10.91 0.71
N LEU A 348 23.21 10.05 -0.18
CA LEU A 348 22.47 10.51 -1.36
C LEU A 348 21.23 11.33 -0.97
N MET A 349 20.47 10.87 0.03
CA MET A 349 19.28 11.57 0.52
C MET A 349 19.62 12.93 1.12
N LEU A 350 20.72 13.05 1.86
CA LEU A 350 21.21 14.33 2.38
C LEU A 350 21.50 15.31 1.24
N VAL A 351 22.19 14.85 0.19
CA VAL A 351 22.50 15.68 -0.98
C VAL A 351 21.21 16.07 -1.72
N CYS A 352 20.34 15.12 -2.02
CA CYS A 352 19.07 15.39 -2.70
C CYS A 352 18.17 16.31 -1.87
N GLY A 353 18.12 16.12 -0.55
CA GLY A 353 17.37 16.96 0.37
C GLY A 353 17.92 18.40 0.42
N ALA A 354 19.24 18.56 0.50
CA ALA A 354 19.88 19.86 0.43
C ALA A 354 19.55 20.57 -0.90
N VAL A 355 19.66 19.87 -2.03
CA VAL A 355 19.28 20.41 -3.35
C VAL A 355 17.79 20.77 -3.39
N ALA A 356 16.91 19.90 -2.88
CA ALA A 356 15.49 20.20 -2.84
C ALA A 356 15.18 21.46 -2.02
N CYS A 357 15.85 21.69 -0.90
CA CYS A 357 15.68 22.89 -0.07
C CYS A 357 16.16 24.18 -0.77
N THR A 358 16.96 24.10 -1.83
CA THR A 358 17.31 25.29 -2.65
C THR A 358 16.19 25.69 -3.61
N LEU A 359 15.25 24.79 -3.92
CA LEU A 359 14.17 25.06 -4.82
C LEU A 359 13.19 26.07 -4.21
N PRO A 360 12.84 27.17 -4.91
CA PRO A 360 12.02 28.25 -4.34
C PRO A 360 10.68 27.77 -3.78
N PHE A 361 10.00 26.86 -4.48
CA PHE A 361 8.72 26.33 -4.05
C PHE A 361 8.81 25.41 -2.82
N VAL A 362 9.90 24.64 -2.66
CA VAL A 362 10.13 23.82 -1.46
C VAL A 362 10.41 24.73 -0.27
N ARG A 363 11.30 25.70 -0.45
CA ARG A 363 11.66 26.67 0.58
C ARG A 363 10.44 27.46 1.07
N SER A 364 9.59 27.94 0.15
CA SER A 364 8.35 28.64 0.49
C SER A 364 7.41 27.75 1.32
N ARG A 365 7.17 26.51 0.87
CA ARG A 365 6.28 25.55 1.56
C ARG A 365 6.75 25.18 2.97
N ILE A 366 8.06 25.01 3.15
CA ILE A 366 8.65 24.72 4.47
C ILE A 366 8.64 25.99 5.33
N GLY A 367 9.04 27.12 4.77
CA GLY A 367 9.09 28.40 5.48
C GLY A 367 7.74 28.83 6.04
N TYR A 368 6.65 28.59 5.29
CA TYR A 368 5.29 28.89 5.73
C TYR A 368 4.91 28.23 7.06
N LEU A 369 5.42 27.02 7.36
CA LEU A 369 5.17 26.33 8.63
C LEU A 369 5.60 27.13 9.87
N PHE A 370 6.56 28.03 9.72
CA PHE A 370 7.14 28.82 10.82
C PHE A 370 6.55 30.23 10.90
N THR A 371 5.49 30.52 10.12
CA THR A 371 4.85 31.82 10.12
C THR A 371 3.67 31.89 11.10
N PRO A 372 3.37 33.08 11.70
CA PRO A 372 2.17 33.27 12.50
C PRO A 372 0.88 33.00 11.73
N GLN A 373 0.86 33.30 10.42
CA GLN A 373 -0.28 33.03 9.54
C GLN A 373 -0.64 31.55 9.47
N PHE A 374 0.37 30.65 9.45
CA PHE A 374 0.12 29.21 9.54
C PHE A 374 -0.51 28.81 10.88
N ALA A 375 -0.01 29.34 11.98
CA ALA A 375 -0.56 29.07 13.31
C ALA A 375 -2.03 29.49 13.40
N ASP A 376 -2.34 30.70 12.93
CA ASP A 376 -3.70 31.26 12.89
C ASP A 376 -4.65 30.46 11.99
N SER A 377 -4.21 30.12 10.77
CA SER A 377 -4.98 29.31 9.83
C SER A 377 -5.29 27.94 10.42
N ASN A 378 -4.29 27.31 11.02
CA ASN A 378 -4.42 25.99 11.66
C ASN A 378 -5.38 26.00 12.86
N ALA A 379 -5.40 27.09 13.63
CA ALA A 379 -6.30 27.25 14.78
C ALA A 379 -7.74 27.55 14.37
N ARG A 380 -7.97 28.31 13.27
CA ARG A 380 -9.31 28.74 12.83
C ARG A 380 -10.10 27.67 12.07
N GLY A 381 -9.46 26.85 11.27
CA GLY A 381 -10.13 25.84 10.43
C GLY A 381 -9.22 24.72 9.94
N GLY A 382 -7.92 24.74 10.29
CA GLY A 382 -6.95 23.74 9.90
C GLY A 382 -7.03 22.45 10.73
N ARG A 383 -6.05 21.59 10.54
CA ARG A 383 -6.00 20.24 11.16
C ARG A 383 -6.10 20.26 12.67
N ALA A 384 -5.45 21.22 13.36
CA ALA A 384 -5.49 21.30 14.81
C ALA A 384 -6.92 21.48 15.34
N LYS A 385 -7.71 22.36 14.72
CA LYS A 385 -9.13 22.55 15.08
C LYS A 385 -9.93 21.28 14.81
N ARG A 386 -9.77 20.67 13.63
CA ARG A 386 -10.51 19.45 13.23
C ARG A 386 -10.24 18.30 14.20
N TRP A 387 -8.99 18.07 14.57
CA TRP A 387 -8.62 17.02 15.55
C TRP A 387 -9.14 17.33 16.95
N ALA A 388 -9.10 18.60 17.38
CA ALA A 388 -9.67 19.01 18.66
C ALA A 388 -11.20 18.81 18.70
N THR A 389 -11.89 19.12 17.60
CA THR A 389 -13.33 18.88 17.44
C THR A 389 -13.66 17.39 17.51
N ALA A 390 -12.90 16.54 16.79
CA ALA A 390 -13.04 15.09 16.82
C ALA A 390 -12.89 14.51 18.24
N ILE A 391 -11.83 14.93 18.95
CA ILE A 391 -11.61 14.52 20.34
C ILE A 391 -12.70 15.05 21.26
N GLY A 392 -13.25 16.23 20.97
CA GLY A 392 -14.41 16.79 21.67
C GLY A 392 -15.63 15.89 21.55
N TYR A 393 -15.96 15.44 20.35
CA TYR A 393 -17.07 14.51 20.12
C TYR A 393 -16.85 13.16 20.83
N LEU A 394 -15.65 12.61 20.79
CA LEU A 394 -15.33 11.38 21.49
C LEU A 394 -15.58 11.48 23.00
N LYS A 395 -15.29 12.64 23.61
CA LYS A 395 -15.52 12.86 25.07
C LYS A 395 -16.99 13.00 25.43
N THR A 396 -17.83 13.47 24.50
CA THR A 396 -19.27 13.69 24.71
C THR A 396 -20.15 12.53 24.27
N THR A 397 -19.58 11.54 23.59
CA THR A 397 -20.24 10.31 23.17
C THR A 397 -19.69 9.10 23.95
N ASP A 398 -19.46 7.98 23.30
CA ASP A 398 -18.86 6.78 23.91
C ASP A 398 -17.36 6.68 23.55
N PRO A 399 -16.43 6.96 24.48
CA PRO A 399 -15.00 6.86 24.19
C PRO A 399 -14.52 5.44 23.88
N VAL A 400 -15.24 4.42 24.36
CA VAL A 400 -14.84 3.02 24.20
C VAL A 400 -15.19 2.49 22.82
N PHE A 401 -16.43 2.75 22.35
CA PHE A 401 -16.96 2.22 21.12
C PHE A 401 -17.12 3.26 20.01
N GLY A 402 -17.03 4.56 20.32
CA GLY A 402 -17.13 5.66 19.38
C GLY A 402 -18.54 6.00 18.93
N MET A 403 -18.65 6.78 17.86
CA MET A 403 -19.91 7.26 17.29
C MET A 403 -20.56 6.28 16.30
N GLY A 404 -19.84 5.29 15.83
CA GLY A 404 -20.23 4.36 14.76
C GLY A 404 -19.59 4.71 13.41
N TYR A 405 -19.46 3.71 12.56
CA TYR A 405 -18.89 3.86 11.21
C TYR A 405 -19.63 4.90 10.38
N GLY A 406 -18.92 5.73 9.63
CA GLY A 406 -19.49 6.74 8.73
C GLY A 406 -20.16 7.91 9.44
N MET A 407 -19.96 8.08 10.76
CA MET A 407 -20.59 9.16 11.52
C MET A 407 -19.73 10.42 11.60
N TYR A 408 -18.43 10.35 11.29
CA TYR A 408 -17.53 11.50 11.38
C TYR A 408 -16.31 11.39 10.45
N GLY A 409 -15.77 12.52 10.03
CA GLY A 409 -14.39 12.69 9.57
C GLY A 409 -14.05 12.21 8.16
N GLY A 410 -14.99 11.71 7.39
CA GLY A 410 -14.73 11.17 6.07
C GLY A 410 -15.84 11.41 5.04
N ALA A 411 -15.64 10.89 3.82
CA ALA A 411 -16.55 11.09 2.69
C ALA A 411 -17.98 10.63 2.99
N VAL A 412 -18.15 9.48 3.62
CA VAL A 412 -19.47 8.92 3.96
C VAL A 412 -20.22 9.86 4.90
N ALA A 413 -19.56 10.35 5.95
CA ALA A 413 -20.15 11.26 6.93
C ALA A 413 -20.54 12.60 6.30
N VAL A 414 -19.65 13.18 5.48
CA VAL A 414 -19.89 14.48 4.82
C VAL A 414 -21.04 14.40 3.80
N GLN A 415 -21.17 13.26 3.10
CA GLN A 415 -22.25 13.06 2.12
C GLN A 415 -23.58 12.67 2.77
N ASN A 416 -23.57 12.15 4.01
CA ASN A 416 -24.76 11.67 4.71
C ASN A 416 -24.84 12.28 6.12
N PRO A 417 -25.04 13.59 6.27
CA PRO A 417 -25.13 14.23 7.57
C PRO A 417 -26.40 13.77 8.30
N VAL A 418 -26.23 13.04 9.42
CA VAL A 418 -27.34 12.44 10.20
C VAL A 418 -27.53 13.12 11.54
N LEU A 419 -26.45 13.50 12.20
CA LEU A 419 -26.47 14.06 13.56
C LEU A 419 -26.41 15.59 13.48
N PRO A 420 -27.48 16.31 13.91
CA PRO A 420 -27.56 17.77 13.72
C PRO A 420 -26.55 18.58 14.55
N TRP A 421 -25.92 17.94 15.55
CA TRP A 421 -24.92 18.56 16.43
C TRP A 421 -23.47 18.30 16.00
N VAL A 422 -23.26 17.56 14.90
CA VAL A 422 -21.94 17.25 14.35
C VAL A 422 -21.59 18.23 13.26
N GLU A 423 -20.44 18.88 13.36
CA GLU A 423 -19.83 19.64 12.28
C GLU A 423 -19.11 18.66 11.33
N TYR A 424 -19.73 18.37 10.19
CA TYR A 424 -19.20 17.41 9.23
C TYR A 424 -18.07 18.02 8.41
N MET A 425 -16.87 17.45 8.55
CA MET A 425 -15.67 17.87 7.85
C MET A 425 -14.74 16.69 7.61
N TYR A 426 -13.79 16.83 6.70
CA TYR A 426 -12.71 15.86 6.55
C TYR A 426 -11.66 16.07 7.64
N ASP A 427 -11.31 15.02 8.39
CA ASP A 427 -10.31 15.08 9.47
C ASP A 427 -8.88 15.23 8.99
N ASP A 428 -8.58 14.84 7.75
CA ASP A 428 -7.23 14.74 7.21
C ASP A 428 -6.28 13.91 8.14
N ASN A 429 -6.84 13.00 8.94
CA ASN A 429 -6.11 12.10 9.83
C ASN A 429 -6.93 10.84 10.10
N TYR A 430 -6.58 9.76 9.43
CA TYR A 430 -7.35 8.53 9.53
C TYR A 430 -7.35 7.90 10.94
N TYR A 431 -6.30 8.12 11.73
CA TYR A 431 -6.23 7.59 13.11
C TYR A 431 -7.19 8.29 14.04
N VAL A 432 -7.31 9.62 13.89
CA VAL A 432 -8.30 10.42 14.65
C VAL A 432 -9.71 10.04 14.23
N LYS A 433 -9.95 9.85 12.91
CA LYS A 433 -11.23 9.37 12.39
C LYS A 433 -11.64 8.02 13.01
N ILE A 434 -10.77 7.01 12.97
CA ILE A 434 -11.08 5.70 13.57
C ILE A 434 -11.32 5.83 15.07
N LEU A 435 -10.56 6.66 15.77
CA LEU A 435 -10.76 6.88 17.19
C LEU A 435 -12.14 7.49 17.47
N THR A 436 -12.57 8.46 16.68
CA THR A 436 -13.88 9.11 16.85
C THR A 436 -15.03 8.19 16.48
N GLU A 437 -14.92 7.47 15.34
CA GLU A 437 -15.99 6.59 14.85
C GLU A 437 -16.07 5.26 15.63
N ASN A 438 -14.94 4.67 15.99
CA ASN A 438 -14.87 3.30 16.51
C ASN A 438 -14.28 3.21 17.93
N GLY A 439 -14.01 4.33 18.55
CA GLY A 439 -13.51 4.43 19.92
C GLY A 439 -12.13 3.79 20.14
N ILE A 440 -11.80 3.61 21.40
CA ILE A 440 -10.53 2.97 21.83
C ILE A 440 -10.47 1.52 21.34
N VAL A 441 -11.59 0.81 21.29
CA VAL A 441 -11.64 -0.59 20.79
C VAL A 441 -11.25 -0.65 19.32
N GLY A 442 -11.83 0.21 18.46
CA GLY A 442 -11.54 0.23 17.03
C GLY A 442 -10.09 0.64 16.73
N VAL A 443 -9.60 1.73 17.34
CA VAL A 443 -8.23 2.21 17.10
C VAL A 443 -7.19 1.20 17.63
N THR A 444 -7.48 0.52 18.75
CA THR A 444 -6.59 -0.54 19.26
C THR A 444 -6.52 -1.73 18.32
N ALA A 445 -7.67 -2.21 17.82
CA ALA A 445 -7.72 -3.32 16.87
C ALA A 445 -7.01 -2.95 15.55
N PHE A 446 -7.20 -1.74 15.06
CA PHE A 446 -6.48 -1.22 13.90
C PHE A 446 -4.97 -1.16 14.15
N GLY A 447 -4.56 -0.59 15.27
CA GLY A 447 -3.14 -0.53 15.66
C GLY A 447 -2.49 -1.91 15.77
N MET A 448 -3.19 -2.90 16.32
CA MET A 448 -2.72 -4.29 16.38
C MET A 448 -2.57 -4.90 14.97
N MET A 449 -3.50 -4.61 14.05
CA MET A 449 -3.37 -5.03 12.65
C MET A 449 -2.12 -4.40 12.01
N LEU A 450 -1.89 -3.09 12.20
CA LEU A 450 -0.71 -2.40 11.67
C LEU A 450 0.60 -2.94 12.26
N LEU A 451 0.66 -3.16 13.57
CA LEU A 451 1.81 -3.77 14.24
C LEU A 451 2.05 -5.20 13.74
N GLY A 452 0.98 -5.95 13.52
CA GLY A 452 1.03 -7.29 12.94
C GLY A 452 1.59 -7.27 11.51
N LEU A 453 1.16 -6.32 10.69
CA LEU A 453 1.67 -6.12 9.32
C LEU A 453 3.17 -5.78 9.34
N VAL A 454 3.57 -4.77 10.10
CA VAL A 454 4.98 -4.32 10.18
C VAL A 454 5.86 -5.44 10.76
N GLY A 455 5.43 -6.09 11.85
CA GLY A 455 6.21 -7.16 12.47
C GLY A 455 6.40 -8.38 11.57
N ASN A 456 5.37 -8.79 10.83
CA ASN A 456 5.50 -9.91 9.87
C ASN A 456 6.25 -9.47 8.60
N GLY A 457 6.12 -8.22 8.16
CA GLY A 457 6.92 -7.64 7.09
C GLY A 457 8.41 -7.63 7.42
N LEU A 458 8.78 -7.21 8.63
CA LEU A 458 10.16 -7.29 9.13
C LEU A 458 10.67 -8.74 9.17
N ARG A 459 9.84 -9.69 9.58
CA ARG A 459 10.18 -11.13 9.51
C ARG A 459 10.45 -11.57 8.07
N ALA A 460 9.66 -11.12 7.10
CA ALA A 460 9.87 -11.41 5.69
C ALA A 460 11.24 -10.86 5.23
N CYS A 461 11.57 -9.62 5.59
CA CYS A 461 12.88 -9.02 5.28
C CYS A 461 14.06 -9.80 5.92
N VAL A 462 13.92 -10.20 7.19
CA VAL A 462 14.97 -11.01 7.88
C VAL A 462 15.13 -12.37 7.24
N ARG A 463 14.03 -13.05 6.89
CA ARG A 463 14.05 -14.37 6.25
C ARG A 463 14.66 -14.35 4.85
N THR A 464 14.44 -13.28 4.11
CA THR A 464 14.96 -13.11 2.76
C THR A 464 16.32 -12.41 2.72
N ALA A 465 16.90 -12.06 3.88
CA ALA A 465 18.19 -11.38 3.97
C ALA A 465 19.27 -12.11 3.14
N LYS A 466 20.11 -11.33 2.45
CA LYS A 466 21.15 -11.81 1.53
C LYS A 466 20.66 -12.58 0.29
N THR A 467 19.37 -12.57 0.01
CA THR A 467 18.82 -13.12 -1.25
C THR A 467 18.36 -11.98 -2.15
N ARG A 468 18.07 -12.28 -3.44
CA ARG A 468 17.47 -11.32 -4.38
C ARG A 468 16.10 -10.78 -3.93
N TRP A 469 15.44 -11.46 -2.98
CA TRP A 469 14.16 -11.08 -2.42
C TRP A 469 14.26 -9.99 -1.35
N SER A 470 15.42 -9.85 -0.72
CA SER A 470 15.63 -8.89 0.37
C SER A 470 15.25 -7.45 -0.01
N PRO A 471 15.76 -6.87 -1.12
CA PRO A 471 15.41 -5.50 -1.49
C PRO A 471 13.94 -5.36 -1.93
N LEU A 472 13.34 -6.41 -2.51
CA LEU A 472 11.92 -6.39 -2.87
C LEU A 472 11.03 -6.35 -1.61
N CYS A 473 11.30 -7.21 -0.62
CA CYS A 473 10.57 -7.21 0.65
C CYS A 473 10.75 -5.89 1.40
N ALA A 474 11.96 -5.35 1.44
CA ALA A 474 12.24 -4.07 2.08
C ALA A 474 11.51 -2.92 1.36
N GLY A 475 11.49 -2.90 0.02
CA GLY A 475 10.76 -1.91 -0.76
C GLY A 475 9.26 -1.92 -0.46
N MET A 476 8.63 -3.10 -0.47
CA MET A 476 7.23 -3.26 -0.11
C MET A 476 6.94 -2.80 1.32
N LEU A 477 7.74 -3.25 2.29
CA LEU A 477 7.56 -2.89 3.70
C LEU A 477 7.71 -1.39 3.93
N CYS A 478 8.76 -0.77 3.38
CA CYS A 478 9.01 0.67 3.54
C CYS A 478 7.93 1.51 2.87
N GLY A 479 7.45 1.10 1.70
CA GLY A 479 6.31 1.74 1.04
C GLY A 479 5.03 1.67 1.87
N LEU A 480 4.69 0.49 2.41
CA LEU A 480 3.55 0.31 3.31
C LEU A 480 3.68 1.19 4.56
N ILE A 481 4.84 1.21 5.24
CA ILE A 481 5.08 2.07 6.41
C ILE A 481 4.95 3.54 6.03
N GLY A 482 5.47 3.95 4.88
CA GLY A 482 5.35 5.33 4.40
C GLY A 482 3.88 5.75 4.24
N VAL A 483 3.02 4.89 3.66
CA VAL A 483 1.58 5.14 3.56
C VAL A 483 0.95 5.28 4.95
N LEU A 484 1.31 4.42 5.91
CA LEU A 484 0.82 4.51 7.29
C LEU A 484 1.20 5.85 7.95
N ILE A 485 2.42 6.34 7.72
CA ILE A 485 2.86 7.65 8.21
C ILE A 485 2.07 8.78 7.54
N HIS A 486 1.84 8.68 6.23
CA HIS A 486 1.08 9.69 5.51
C HIS A 486 -0.39 9.74 5.93
N SER A 487 -0.96 8.63 6.42
CA SER A 487 -2.32 8.56 6.98
C SER A 487 -2.55 9.41 8.24
N VAL A 488 -1.50 9.95 8.85
CA VAL A 488 -1.58 11.00 9.88
C VAL A 488 -2.01 12.36 9.28
N PHE A 489 -1.79 12.55 7.98
CA PHE A 489 -2.01 13.83 7.29
C PHE A 489 -3.10 13.76 6.22
N GLU A 490 -3.70 12.58 6.00
CA GLU A 490 -4.74 12.36 4.99
C GLU A 490 -5.55 11.10 5.30
N SER A 491 -6.83 11.11 4.96
CA SER A 491 -7.73 9.94 5.16
C SER A 491 -7.60 8.93 3.99
N ILE A 492 -6.39 8.40 3.79
CA ILE A 492 -6.01 7.53 2.66
C ILE A 492 -6.82 6.23 2.61
N TRP A 493 -7.26 5.75 3.76
CA TRP A 493 -7.98 4.48 3.91
C TRP A 493 -9.46 4.53 3.49
N GLU A 494 -9.94 5.65 3.01
CA GLU A 494 -11.24 5.78 2.35
C GLU A 494 -11.12 5.83 0.83
N GLU A 495 -9.89 5.79 0.30
CA GLU A 495 -9.62 5.87 -1.13
C GLU A 495 -9.44 4.47 -1.73
N PRO A 496 -10.38 3.98 -2.56
CA PRO A 496 -10.33 2.66 -3.18
C PRO A 496 -9.00 2.38 -3.89
N TYR A 497 -8.48 3.37 -4.62
CA TYR A 497 -7.18 3.28 -5.29
C TYR A 497 -6.04 2.90 -4.35
N MET A 498 -6.01 3.49 -3.15
CA MET A 498 -4.93 3.25 -2.21
C MET A 498 -5.14 1.99 -1.40
N MET A 499 -6.37 1.72 -0.94
CA MET A 499 -6.68 0.53 -0.15
C MET A 499 -6.42 -0.75 -0.94
N ALA A 500 -6.93 -0.84 -2.17
CA ALA A 500 -6.69 -1.99 -3.03
C ALA A 500 -5.19 -2.24 -3.24
N ARG A 501 -4.38 -1.19 -3.46
CA ARG A 501 -2.93 -1.29 -3.61
C ARG A 501 -2.22 -1.68 -2.34
N PHE A 502 -2.57 -1.04 -1.24
CA PHE A 502 -1.98 -1.32 0.07
C PHE A 502 -2.13 -2.79 0.44
N PHE A 503 -3.35 -3.33 0.34
CA PHE A 503 -3.60 -4.73 0.67
C PHE A 503 -3.04 -5.71 -0.36
N ALA A 504 -2.98 -5.35 -1.65
CA ALA A 504 -2.30 -6.15 -2.66
C ALA A 504 -0.78 -6.24 -2.39
N VAL A 505 -0.12 -5.14 -2.06
CA VAL A 505 1.31 -5.13 -1.70
C VAL A 505 1.55 -5.87 -0.38
N ALA A 506 0.67 -5.72 0.61
CA ALA A 506 0.74 -6.51 1.86
C ALA A 506 0.61 -8.01 1.61
N ALA A 507 -0.25 -8.42 0.66
CA ALA A 507 -0.40 -9.83 0.24
C ALA A 507 0.87 -10.35 -0.44
N MET A 508 1.48 -9.56 -1.32
CA MET A 508 2.75 -9.90 -1.96
C MET A 508 3.87 -10.05 -0.92
N LEU A 509 3.95 -9.15 0.05
CA LEU A 509 4.92 -9.22 1.15
C LEU A 509 4.73 -10.48 2.00
N ALA A 510 3.47 -10.82 2.33
CA ALA A 510 3.14 -12.04 3.04
C ALA A 510 3.53 -13.29 2.25
N TRP A 511 3.25 -13.32 0.95
CA TRP A 511 3.61 -14.42 0.05
C TRP A 511 5.13 -14.61 -0.03
N ALA A 512 5.90 -13.53 -0.22
CA ALA A 512 7.36 -13.56 -0.24
C ALA A 512 7.94 -14.08 1.08
N GLY A 513 7.33 -13.75 2.22
CA GLY A 513 7.72 -14.28 3.54
C GLY A 513 7.50 -15.80 3.72
N LEU A 514 6.67 -16.42 2.88
CA LEU A 514 6.39 -17.86 2.90
C LEU A 514 7.29 -18.69 1.96
N LEU A 515 8.07 -18.06 1.07
CA LEU A 515 8.86 -18.75 0.04
C LEU A 515 9.77 -19.86 0.58
N ARG A 516 10.48 -19.62 1.68
CA ARG A 516 11.39 -20.60 2.29
C ARG A 516 10.66 -21.86 2.78
N ARG A 517 9.41 -21.75 3.19
CA ARG A 517 8.59 -22.89 3.59
C ARG A 517 8.21 -23.75 2.39
N ARG A 518 7.79 -23.11 1.29
CA ARG A 518 7.40 -23.82 0.08
C ARG A 518 8.55 -24.63 -0.51
N THR A 519 9.76 -24.09 -0.48
CA THR A 519 10.97 -24.81 -0.94
C THR A 519 11.32 -26.01 -0.03
N GLN A 520 11.00 -25.96 1.26
CA GLN A 520 11.22 -27.08 2.20
C GLN A 520 10.11 -28.13 2.16
N GLU A 521 8.88 -27.76 1.76
CA GLU A 521 7.75 -28.69 1.61
C GLU A 521 7.74 -29.40 0.24
N THR A 522 8.52 -28.90 -0.73
CA THR A 522 8.67 -29.47 -2.08
C THR A 522 9.98 -30.22 -2.29
N ALA A 523 10.92 -30.16 -1.35
CA ALA A 523 12.15 -30.95 -1.27
C ALA A 523 11.97 -32.16 -0.35
#